data_1c7f9e03a6044991a4ee717e01d30eaf
#
_entry.id   1c7f9e03a6044991a4ee717e01d30eaf
#
_cell.length_a   1.000
_cell.length_b   1.000
_cell.length_c   1.000
_cell.angle_alpha   90.00
_cell.angle_beta   90.00
_cell.angle_gamma   90.00
#
_symmetry.space_group_name_H-M   'P 1'
#
loop_
_entity.id
_entity.type
_entity.pdbx_description
1 polymer ?
#
loop_
_entity_poly.entity_id
_entity_poly.type
_entity_poly.pdbx_seq_one_letter_code
_entity_poly.pdbx_strand_id
1 'polypeptide(L)'
;ALFLMVRGGFLDRGEKISVVFGDTSEGSPGWQMQTFCVKRFEFKTLTDPIATYEFKEIPSSPSMRIVPGKPIQAVCIAPSQVMVNEPFTYFLKLEDRWGIPTDKPQERNHPGWEIEGCQTVYAVDEKTNLSARSNPIEVLTQAASLHPYWADFHGQTEETIGSNSIEDYFTFGRDYGLLDILAHQGNDFQITDEFWEQINQVAKDFYKPGVFVTFPGYEWSGNTPLGGDRNVYFASEGGKITRSSTDLLPGKTAADKNSPTAAHLFENLTSQKESRPFVFAHVGGRYADIRMHDPAVELAVEVHSAWGTFEWLVEEAFQRGYRIGICANSDGHKCRPGASYPGASSFGSLGGLTCVLASGLDRESVFEALYKRHFYATTGNRCVMEVKLLVEEDGNTEINAYIMGDVVEVDTDRLHLLVRVVGSAPIERVEVRNGLRVITTMRPYGADDLGRRVKIVWSGAEVRGRDRMVRWDGGLRVQGNSIMDAVPINFWNPDQPLEMIGDRELAWKSVTTGGVSGVILTLEIAKSGTLEIDTLQQYVECEIASLGLEPKVWGCGGLQKEIQAYRLPDRQESHEFSFNLPLTALHMGDNPIYICMRQEDGHMAWSSPVYVVQG
;
A
#
# COMPACT_ATOMS: atom_id res chain seq x y z
N ALA A 1 21.60 -18.14 13.02
CA ALA A 1 22.48 -19.24 12.55
C ALA A 1 22.68 -20.24 13.69
N LEU A 2 22.62 -21.54 13.38
CA LEU A 2 22.97 -22.61 14.30
C LEU A 2 24.45 -22.96 14.07
N PHE A 3 25.25 -22.96 15.13
CA PHE A 3 26.66 -23.35 15.09
C PHE A 3 26.84 -24.66 15.88
N LEU A 4 27.38 -25.69 15.24
CA LEU A 4 27.66 -26.98 15.84
C LEU A 4 29.15 -27.26 15.81
N MET A 5 29.69 -27.66 16.94
CA MET A 5 31.13 -28.00 17.07
C MET A 5 31.27 -29.42 17.62
N VAL A 6 31.96 -30.29 16.89
CA VAL A 6 32.36 -31.60 17.39
C VAL A 6 33.57 -31.43 18.29
N ARG A 7 33.49 -31.90 19.55
CA ARG A 7 34.58 -31.81 20.54
C ARG A 7 34.95 -33.20 21.03
N GLY A 8 36.23 -33.43 21.24
CA GLY A 8 36.73 -34.69 21.79
C GLY A 8 36.65 -35.88 20.84
N GLY A 9 36.57 -35.62 19.54
CA GLY A 9 36.50 -36.61 18.48
C GLY A 9 36.38 -35.98 17.09
N PHE A 10 36.06 -36.81 16.11
CA PHE A 10 35.84 -36.43 14.71
C PHE A 10 34.70 -37.30 14.15
N LEU A 11 34.18 -36.96 13.01
CA LEU A 11 33.19 -37.73 12.30
C LEU A 11 33.85 -38.63 11.27
N ASP A 12 33.63 -39.92 11.37
CA ASP A 12 34.10 -40.90 10.39
C ASP A 12 33.17 -40.92 9.14
N ARG A 13 33.69 -41.55 8.07
CA ARG A 13 32.91 -41.72 6.84
C ARG A 13 31.64 -42.50 7.10
N GLY A 14 30.50 -41.86 6.87
CA GLY A 14 29.14 -42.41 7.05
C GLY A 14 28.47 -41.99 8.36
N GLU A 15 29.19 -41.34 9.28
CA GLU A 15 28.56 -40.74 10.46
C GLU A 15 27.81 -39.48 10.07
N LYS A 16 26.78 -39.12 10.86
CA LYS A 16 25.84 -38.03 10.55
C LYS A 16 25.62 -37.15 11.77
N ILE A 17 25.48 -35.88 11.54
CA ILE A 17 24.86 -34.95 12.48
C ILE A 17 23.40 -34.76 12.06
N SER A 18 22.46 -35.01 12.98
CA SER A 18 21.05 -34.76 12.75
C SER A 18 20.60 -33.57 13.56
N VAL A 19 19.89 -32.64 12.90
CA VAL A 19 19.26 -31.48 13.53
C VAL A 19 17.76 -31.64 13.31
N VAL A 20 16.99 -31.71 14.41
CA VAL A 20 15.53 -31.81 14.36
C VAL A 20 14.95 -30.44 14.72
N PHE A 21 14.26 -29.82 13.75
CA PHE A 21 13.55 -28.57 13.97
C PHE A 21 12.13 -28.84 14.45
N GLY A 22 11.67 -28.07 15.44
CA GLY A 22 10.30 -28.16 15.95
C GLY A 22 10.10 -29.28 16.99
N ASP A 23 11.15 -29.93 17.45
CA ASP A 23 11.08 -30.88 18.56
C ASP A 23 10.71 -30.17 19.86
N THR A 24 9.59 -30.60 20.48
CA THR A 24 9.07 -30.04 21.74
C THR A 24 9.24 -30.98 22.93
N SER A 25 9.86 -32.15 22.75
CA SER A 25 9.97 -33.22 23.77
C SER A 25 10.72 -32.77 25.03
N GLU A 26 11.68 -31.84 24.91
CA GLU A 26 12.47 -31.31 26.02
C GLU A 26 11.97 -29.93 26.51
N GLY A 27 10.69 -29.58 26.24
CA GLY A 27 10.08 -28.30 26.65
C GLY A 27 10.43 -27.10 25.75
N SER A 28 11.01 -27.33 24.58
CA SER A 28 11.18 -26.30 23.55
C SER A 28 9.81 -25.83 23.03
N PRO A 29 9.63 -24.54 22.72
CA PRO A 29 8.40 -24.04 22.08
C PRO A 29 8.22 -24.55 20.64
N GLY A 30 9.18 -25.32 20.13
CA GLY A 30 9.22 -25.73 18.73
C GLY A 30 9.84 -24.66 17.83
N TRP A 31 9.52 -24.72 16.54
CA TRP A 31 9.99 -23.74 15.57
C TRP A 31 8.83 -23.20 14.73
N GLN A 32 8.64 -21.89 14.76
CA GLN A 32 7.67 -21.22 13.94
C GLN A 32 8.25 -20.94 12.55
N MET A 33 7.56 -21.40 11.51
CA MET A 33 7.93 -21.13 10.13
C MET A 33 7.66 -19.64 9.79
N GLN A 34 8.35 -19.15 8.74
CA GLN A 34 8.05 -17.84 8.19
C GLN A 34 6.59 -17.72 7.68
N THR A 35 6.07 -16.50 7.65
CA THR A 35 4.66 -16.20 7.34
C THR A 35 4.37 -16.02 5.84
N PHE A 36 5.27 -16.44 4.96
CA PHE A 36 5.13 -16.36 3.51
C PHE A 36 5.68 -17.60 2.83
N CYS A 37 5.11 -17.92 1.67
CA CYS A 37 5.48 -19.11 0.89
C CYS A 37 6.74 -18.89 0.08
N VAL A 38 7.54 -19.94 -0.02
CA VAL A 38 8.66 -20.03 -0.96
C VAL A 38 8.70 -21.42 -1.57
N LYS A 39 9.08 -21.50 -2.84
CA LYS A 39 9.25 -22.78 -3.53
C LYS A 39 10.42 -23.59 -2.98
N ARG A 40 11.46 -22.88 -2.50
CA ARG A 40 12.66 -23.48 -1.93
C ARG A 40 13.14 -22.67 -0.72
N PHE A 41 12.88 -23.19 0.47
CA PHE A 41 13.51 -22.72 1.70
C PHE A 41 14.74 -23.58 1.95
N GLU A 42 15.92 -23.02 1.85
CA GLU A 42 17.18 -23.73 1.99
C GLU A 42 17.79 -23.53 3.37
N PHE A 43 18.14 -24.65 4.01
CA PHE A 43 18.96 -24.66 5.22
C PHE A 43 20.45 -24.57 4.81
N LYS A 44 20.89 -23.39 4.41
CA LYS A 44 22.26 -23.18 3.96
C LYS A 44 23.24 -23.76 4.98
N THR A 45 23.91 -24.83 4.60
CA THR A 45 24.79 -25.60 5.47
C THR A 45 26.23 -25.39 5.07
N LEU A 46 27.02 -24.93 6.02
CA LEU A 46 28.45 -24.68 5.85
C LEU A 46 29.23 -25.62 6.75
N THR A 47 30.38 -26.09 6.29
CA THR A 47 31.27 -26.94 7.05
C THR A 47 32.71 -26.41 7.06
N ASP A 48 33.37 -26.56 8.19
CA ASP A 48 34.83 -26.40 8.35
C ASP A 48 35.34 -27.70 8.99
N PRO A 49 35.81 -28.66 8.17
CA PRO A 49 36.19 -29.98 8.67
C PRO A 49 37.53 -30.01 9.45
N ILE A 50 38.32 -28.95 9.41
CA ILE A 50 39.67 -28.89 9.98
C ILE A 50 39.91 -27.68 10.90
N ALA A 51 38.80 -27.06 11.36
CA ALA A 51 38.83 -25.96 12.32
C ALA A 51 39.70 -24.76 11.91
N THR A 52 39.62 -24.37 10.65
CA THR A 52 40.35 -23.19 10.11
C THR A 52 39.55 -21.89 10.23
N TYR A 53 38.27 -22.00 10.63
CA TYR A 53 37.28 -20.92 10.59
C TYR A 53 36.95 -20.42 9.16
N GLU A 54 37.35 -21.17 8.14
CA GLU A 54 36.96 -20.98 6.74
C GLU A 54 35.83 -21.94 6.40
N PHE A 55 34.61 -21.48 6.55
CA PHE A 55 33.41 -22.27 6.29
C PHE A 55 33.13 -22.37 4.78
N LYS A 56 32.95 -23.59 4.29
CA LYS A 56 32.57 -23.86 2.89
C LYS A 56 31.20 -24.51 2.84
N GLU A 57 30.42 -24.09 1.85
CA GLU A 57 29.12 -24.67 1.62
C GLU A 57 29.23 -26.14 1.19
N ILE A 58 28.34 -26.98 1.74
CA ILE A 58 28.25 -28.38 1.29
C ILE A 58 27.59 -28.43 -0.10
N PRO A 59 27.87 -29.46 -0.93
CA PRO A 59 27.38 -29.53 -2.30
C PRO A 59 25.86 -29.56 -2.44
N SER A 60 25.12 -29.91 -1.40
CA SER A 60 23.66 -29.97 -1.41
C SER A 60 23.12 -29.69 -0.03
N SER A 61 22.79 -28.45 0.23
CA SER A 61 22.10 -28.04 1.44
C SER A 61 20.65 -28.56 1.46
N PRO A 62 20.14 -29.03 2.61
CA PRO A 62 18.76 -29.45 2.74
C PRO A 62 17.79 -28.31 2.39
N SER A 63 16.70 -28.62 1.71
CA SER A 63 15.68 -27.63 1.39
C SER A 63 14.28 -28.21 1.53
N MET A 64 13.30 -27.33 1.74
CA MET A 64 11.89 -27.66 1.74
C MET A 64 11.05 -26.58 1.08
N ARG A 65 9.83 -26.93 0.70
CA ARG A 65 8.83 -25.97 0.24
C ARG A 65 7.99 -25.49 1.42
N ILE A 66 7.75 -24.18 1.50
CA ILE A 66 6.79 -23.60 2.44
C ILE A 66 5.51 -23.29 1.66
N VAL A 67 4.41 -23.85 2.15
CA VAL A 67 3.08 -23.81 1.51
C VAL A 67 2.09 -23.05 2.39
N PRO A 68 0.95 -22.60 1.84
CA PRO A 68 -0.09 -21.93 2.62
C PRO A 68 -0.63 -22.81 3.75
N GLY A 69 -1.14 -22.17 4.79
CA GLY A 69 -1.91 -22.81 5.85
C GLY A 69 -3.33 -23.19 5.40
N LYS A 70 -4.20 -23.51 6.36
CA LYS A 70 -5.63 -23.74 6.06
C LYS A 70 -6.31 -22.42 5.71
N PRO A 71 -7.29 -22.40 4.78
CA PRO A 71 -8.06 -21.22 4.49
C PRO A 71 -8.93 -20.81 5.69
N ILE A 72 -8.91 -19.52 6.03
CA ILE A 72 -9.72 -18.93 7.09
C ILE A 72 -10.50 -17.69 6.65
N GLN A 73 -10.17 -17.14 5.50
CA GLN A 73 -10.86 -15.99 4.94
C GLN A 73 -11.01 -16.12 3.43
N ALA A 74 -11.97 -15.38 2.90
CA ALA A 74 -12.19 -15.24 1.47
C ALA A 74 -11.98 -13.79 1.04
N VAL A 75 -11.53 -13.60 -0.20
CA VAL A 75 -11.41 -12.29 -0.87
C VAL A 75 -12.08 -12.40 -2.22
N CYS A 76 -13.01 -11.50 -2.52
CA CYS A 76 -13.70 -11.44 -3.81
C CYS A 76 -13.20 -10.23 -4.60
N ILE A 77 -12.73 -10.46 -5.82
CA ILE A 77 -12.24 -9.40 -6.71
C ILE A 77 -13.01 -9.45 -8.02
N ALA A 78 -13.54 -8.30 -8.42
CA ALA A 78 -14.33 -8.12 -9.63
C ALA A 78 -13.80 -6.94 -10.45
N PRO A 79 -14.18 -6.81 -11.74
CA PRO A 79 -13.91 -5.61 -12.52
C PRO A 79 -14.46 -4.37 -11.82
N SER A 80 -13.75 -3.25 -11.90
CA SER A 80 -14.23 -1.99 -11.29
C SER A 80 -15.35 -1.33 -12.08
N GLN A 81 -15.50 -1.66 -13.38
CA GLN A 81 -16.56 -1.17 -14.25
C GLN A 81 -17.09 -2.30 -15.16
N VAL A 82 -18.39 -2.32 -15.40
CA VAL A 82 -19.07 -3.20 -16.37
C VAL A 82 -20.21 -2.43 -17.05
N MET A 83 -20.65 -2.91 -18.21
CA MET A 83 -21.81 -2.34 -18.87
C MET A 83 -23.12 -2.98 -18.37
N VAL A 84 -24.21 -2.24 -18.43
CA VAL A 84 -25.56 -2.78 -18.17
C VAL A 84 -25.84 -3.98 -19.07
N ASN A 85 -26.38 -5.07 -18.51
CA ASN A 85 -26.68 -6.34 -19.16
C ASN A 85 -25.45 -7.08 -19.76
N GLU A 86 -24.23 -6.67 -19.45
CA GLU A 86 -23.03 -7.36 -19.90
C GLU A 86 -22.57 -8.41 -18.87
N PRO A 87 -22.46 -9.70 -19.25
CA PRO A 87 -21.89 -10.71 -18.37
C PRO A 87 -20.42 -10.42 -18.10
N PHE A 88 -19.98 -10.67 -16.86
CA PHE A 88 -18.59 -10.47 -16.48
C PHE A 88 -18.07 -11.58 -15.55
N THR A 89 -16.76 -11.68 -15.50
CA THR A 89 -16.05 -12.63 -14.63
C THR A 89 -15.58 -11.94 -13.35
N TYR A 90 -15.72 -12.64 -12.22
CA TYR A 90 -15.13 -12.25 -10.94
C TYR A 90 -14.41 -13.45 -10.30
N PHE A 91 -13.59 -13.17 -9.30
CA PHE A 91 -12.72 -14.18 -8.69
C PHE A 91 -12.96 -14.27 -7.19
N LEU A 92 -13.08 -15.51 -6.69
CA LEU A 92 -13.11 -15.80 -5.26
C LEU A 92 -11.80 -16.49 -4.87
N LYS A 93 -11.03 -15.85 -4.01
CA LYS A 93 -9.75 -16.30 -3.51
C LYS A 93 -9.89 -16.69 -2.03
N LEU A 94 -9.40 -17.86 -1.66
CA LEU A 94 -9.32 -18.31 -0.28
C LEU A 94 -7.91 -18.06 0.25
N GLU A 95 -7.79 -17.55 1.45
CA GLU A 95 -6.51 -17.18 2.06
C GLU A 95 -6.38 -17.77 3.48
N ASP A 96 -5.13 -18.08 3.85
CA ASP A 96 -4.80 -18.48 5.21
C ASP A 96 -4.74 -17.27 6.17
N ARG A 97 -4.39 -17.49 7.43
CA ARG A 97 -4.32 -16.44 8.46
C ARG A 97 -3.29 -15.33 8.17
N TRP A 98 -2.38 -15.57 7.24
CA TRP A 98 -1.36 -14.60 6.81
C TRP A 98 -1.72 -13.93 5.47
N GLY A 99 -2.95 -14.14 4.99
CA GLY A 99 -3.40 -13.64 3.71
C GLY A 99 -2.73 -14.31 2.51
N ILE A 100 -2.23 -15.53 2.67
CA ILE A 100 -1.63 -16.30 1.58
C ILE A 100 -2.73 -17.05 0.85
N PRO A 101 -2.86 -16.91 -0.49
CA PRO A 101 -3.78 -17.72 -1.27
C PRO A 101 -3.48 -19.21 -1.11
N THR A 102 -4.50 -19.99 -0.72
CA THR A 102 -4.35 -21.42 -0.48
C THR A 102 -4.40 -22.22 -1.77
N ASP A 103 -5.13 -21.74 -2.76
CA ASP A 103 -5.28 -22.28 -4.08
C ASP A 103 -5.37 -21.15 -5.13
N LYS A 104 -5.40 -21.52 -6.41
CA LYS A 104 -5.68 -20.59 -7.49
C LYS A 104 -7.08 -19.98 -7.28
N PRO A 105 -7.26 -18.66 -7.45
CA PRO A 105 -8.57 -18.02 -7.36
C PRO A 105 -9.61 -18.71 -8.26
N GLN A 106 -10.80 -18.92 -7.69
CA GLN A 106 -11.93 -19.53 -8.41
C GLN A 106 -12.55 -18.49 -9.33
N GLU A 107 -12.52 -18.76 -10.61
CA GLU A 107 -13.19 -17.96 -11.63
C GLU A 107 -14.70 -18.24 -11.60
N ARG A 108 -15.51 -17.18 -11.58
CA ARG A 108 -16.97 -17.23 -11.54
C ARG A 108 -17.57 -16.19 -12.47
N ASN A 109 -18.74 -16.49 -13.04
CA ASN A 109 -19.43 -15.61 -13.96
C ASN A 109 -20.67 -14.98 -13.31
N HIS A 110 -20.88 -13.70 -13.60
CA HIS A 110 -22.10 -12.96 -13.26
C HIS A 110 -22.84 -12.59 -14.55
N PRO A 111 -24.18 -12.71 -14.62
CA PRO A 111 -24.94 -12.43 -15.84
C PRO A 111 -25.02 -10.94 -16.23
N GLY A 112 -24.49 -10.06 -15.40
CA GLY A 112 -24.65 -8.61 -15.52
C GLY A 112 -25.82 -8.09 -14.67
N TRP A 113 -25.93 -6.77 -14.56
CA TRP A 113 -27.05 -6.08 -13.91
C TRP A 113 -27.85 -5.28 -14.93
N GLU A 114 -29.15 -5.16 -14.71
CA GLU A 114 -30.07 -4.40 -15.55
C GLU A 114 -30.11 -2.90 -15.22
N ILE A 115 -29.57 -2.50 -14.08
CA ILE A 115 -29.68 -1.16 -13.53
C ILE A 115 -28.30 -0.53 -13.36
N GLU A 116 -28.15 0.70 -13.85
CA GLU A 116 -26.98 1.55 -13.63
C GLU A 116 -26.74 1.85 -12.14
N GLY A 117 -25.50 2.05 -11.75
CA GLY A 117 -25.10 2.44 -10.41
C GLY A 117 -24.01 1.56 -9.83
N CYS A 118 -23.66 1.77 -8.58
CA CYS A 118 -22.61 1.00 -7.92
C CYS A 118 -23.17 -0.28 -7.29
N GLN A 119 -22.58 -1.41 -7.63
CA GLN A 119 -22.99 -2.74 -7.17
C GLN A 119 -21.80 -3.49 -6.54
N THR A 120 -22.08 -4.62 -5.90
CA THR A 120 -21.07 -5.55 -5.39
C THR A 120 -21.57 -6.99 -5.55
N VAL A 121 -20.65 -7.92 -5.79
CA VAL A 121 -20.94 -9.35 -5.76
C VAL A 121 -20.70 -9.88 -4.35
N TYR A 122 -21.61 -10.73 -3.86
CA TYR A 122 -21.39 -11.54 -2.67
C TYR A 122 -21.11 -12.99 -3.08
N ALA A 123 -19.94 -13.49 -2.75
CA ALA A 123 -19.48 -14.81 -3.14
C ALA A 123 -19.26 -15.72 -1.91
N VAL A 124 -19.66 -16.98 -2.02
CA VAL A 124 -19.49 -17.99 -0.98
C VAL A 124 -18.76 -19.19 -1.56
N ASP A 125 -17.77 -19.71 -0.85
CA ASP A 125 -17.15 -21.00 -1.16
C ASP A 125 -17.94 -22.12 -0.45
N GLU A 126 -18.56 -22.99 -1.23
CA GLU A 126 -19.47 -24.03 -0.71
C GLU A 126 -18.73 -25.09 0.15
N LYS A 127 -17.43 -25.28 -0.05
CA LYS A 127 -16.64 -26.29 0.68
C LYS A 127 -16.24 -25.81 2.07
N THR A 128 -15.85 -24.55 2.18
CA THR A 128 -15.34 -23.97 3.43
C THR A 128 -16.39 -23.11 4.14
N ASN A 129 -17.48 -22.76 3.46
CA ASN A 129 -18.49 -21.79 3.89
C ASN A 129 -17.91 -20.38 4.17
N LEU A 130 -16.71 -20.08 3.63
CA LEU A 130 -16.13 -18.75 3.67
C LEU A 130 -16.77 -17.87 2.60
N SER A 131 -17.01 -16.62 2.93
CA SER A 131 -17.67 -15.68 2.02
C SER A 131 -16.97 -14.34 2.00
N ALA A 132 -17.12 -13.62 0.88
CA ALA A 132 -16.61 -12.27 0.72
C ALA A 132 -17.53 -11.43 -0.16
N ARG A 133 -17.51 -10.11 0.10
CA ARG A 133 -18.05 -9.09 -0.78
C ARG A 133 -16.94 -8.58 -1.70
N SER A 134 -17.25 -8.33 -2.97
CA SER A 134 -16.29 -7.78 -3.92
C SER A 134 -15.99 -6.30 -3.63
N ASN A 135 -14.95 -5.78 -4.29
CA ASN A 135 -14.80 -4.34 -4.48
C ASN A 135 -16.05 -3.75 -5.14
N PRO A 136 -16.27 -2.42 -5.02
CA PRO A 136 -17.31 -1.71 -5.76
C PRO A 136 -17.17 -1.91 -7.27
N ILE A 137 -18.30 -2.07 -7.97
CA ILE A 137 -18.37 -2.26 -9.41
C ILE A 137 -19.32 -1.20 -9.96
N GLU A 138 -18.84 -0.36 -10.84
CA GLU A 138 -19.67 0.63 -11.53
C GLU A 138 -20.37 0.00 -12.74
N VAL A 139 -21.68 -0.03 -12.71
CA VAL A 139 -22.52 -0.51 -13.82
C VAL A 139 -22.91 0.70 -14.66
N LEU A 140 -22.44 0.77 -15.89
CA LEU A 140 -22.55 1.92 -16.77
C LEU A 140 -23.53 1.66 -17.92
N THR A 141 -24.31 2.67 -18.30
CA THR A 141 -25.16 2.66 -19.50
C THR A 141 -24.40 3.09 -20.76
N GLN A 142 -23.31 3.83 -20.59
CA GLN A 142 -22.43 4.29 -21.67
C GLN A 142 -20.97 4.01 -21.32
N ALA A 143 -20.17 3.66 -22.31
CA ALA A 143 -18.75 3.43 -22.12
C ALA A 143 -18.05 4.70 -21.61
N ALA A 144 -17.29 4.57 -20.56
CA ALA A 144 -16.46 5.65 -20.05
C ALA A 144 -15.28 5.92 -20.99
N SER A 145 -14.80 7.16 -21.04
CA SER A 145 -13.59 7.51 -21.79
C SER A 145 -12.31 7.07 -21.07
N LEU A 146 -12.37 6.92 -19.74
CA LEU A 146 -11.29 6.44 -18.89
C LEU A 146 -11.80 5.28 -18.03
N HIS A 147 -10.97 4.26 -17.89
CA HIS A 147 -11.27 3.06 -17.12
C HIS A 147 -10.29 2.91 -15.95
N PRO A 148 -10.74 2.48 -14.76
CA PRO A 148 -9.89 2.23 -13.61
C PRO A 148 -9.15 0.89 -13.76
N TYR A 149 -7.82 0.93 -13.73
CA TYR A 149 -6.93 -0.23 -13.75
C TYR A 149 -6.07 -0.28 -12.50
N TRP A 150 -6.01 -1.45 -11.86
CA TRP A 150 -5.29 -1.63 -10.60
C TRP A 150 -3.84 -2.05 -10.83
N ALA A 151 -2.95 -1.29 -10.23
CA ALA A 151 -1.51 -1.42 -10.40
C ALA A 151 -0.79 -1.63 -9.06
N ASP A 152 0.32 -2.40 -9.13
CA ASP A 152 1.39 -2.40 -8.14
C ASP A 152 2.72 -2.20 -8.89
N PHE A 153 3.30 -1.03 -8.78
CA PHE A 153 4.51 -0.66 -9.49
C PHE A 153 5.79 -0.97 -8.72
N HIS A 154 5.71 -1.55 -7.51
CA HIS A 154 6.86 -1.64 -6.64
C HIS A 154 6.92 -2.96 -5.86
N GLY A 155 7.91 -3.80 -6.17
CA GLY A 155 8.20 -5.03 -5.44
C GLY A 155 9.48 -5.69 -5.89
N GLN A 156 10.00 -6.58 -5.06
CA GLN A 156 11.31 -7.21 -5.21
C GLN A 156 11.23 -8.74 -5.19
N THR A 157 12.25 -9.40 -5.73
CA THR A 157 12.36 -10.86 -5.90
C THR A 157 13.69 -11.38 -5.35
N GLU A 158 13.91 -12.72 -5.43
CA GLU A 158 15.09 -13.36 -4.84
C GLU A 158 16.42 -12.96 -5.50
N GLU A 159 16.36 -12.45 -6.72
CA GLU A 159 17.53 -11.97 -7.44
C GLU A 159 18.13 -10.68 -6.82
N THR A 160 17.31 -9.99 -6.00
CA THR A 160 17.74 -8.84 -5.20
C THR A 160 17.55 -9.10 -3.71
N ILE A 161 16.60 -8.43 -3.03
CA ILE A 161 16.38 -8.60 -1.57
C ILE A 161 15.00 -9.18 -1.25
N GLY A 162 14.35 -9.79 -2.21
CA GLY A 162 13.03 -10.42 -2.05
C GLY A 162 13.09 -11.95 -1.92
N SER A 163 12.00 -12.59 -2.28
CA SER A 163 11.83 -14.04 -2.30
C SER A 163 11.11 -14.49 -3.56
N ASN A 164 11.36 -15.73 -4.01
CA ASN A 164 10.91 -16.31 -5.27
C ASN A 164 11.38 -15.53 -6.51
N SER A 165 11.28 -16.14 -7.69
CA SER A 165 11.80 -15.56 -8.93
C SER A 165 10.94 -14.42 -9.49
N ILE A 166 11.50 -13.68 -10.44
CA ILE A 166 10.77 -12.62 -11.14
C ILE A 166 9.56 -13.17 -11.92
N GLU A 167 9.65 -14.38 -12.49
CA GLU A 167 8.51 -15.03 -13.17
C GLU A 167 7.40 -15.37 -12.17
N ASP A 168 7.76 -15.82 -10.96
CA ASP A 168 6.80 -16.06 -9.87
C ASP A 168 6.12 -14.77 -9.44
N TYR A 169 6.84 -13.67 -9.40
CA TYR A 169 6.34 -12.34 -9.05
C TYR A 169 5.27 -11.87 -10.06
N PHE A 170 5.57 -11.92 -11.36
CA PHE A 170 4.60 -11.53 -12.39
C PHE A 170 3.42 -12.50 -12.46
N THR A 171 3.66 -13.80 -12.28
CA THR A 171 2.59 -14.80 -12.21
C THR A 171 1.68 -14.54 -11.02
N PHE A 172 2.23 -14.24 -9.83
CA PHE A 172 1.43 -13.93 -8.67
C PHE A 172 0.59 -12.68 -8.87
N GLY A 173 1.16 -11.59 -9.38
CA GLY A 173 0.45 -10.34 -9.62
C GLY A 173 -0.74 -10.51 -10.56
N ARG A 174 -0.54 -11.23 -11.67
CA ARG A 174 -1.59 -11.51 -12.66
C ARG A 174 -2.64 -12.49 -12.14
N ASP A 175 -2.23 -13.64 -11.60
CA ASP A 175 -3.14 -14.78 -11.36
C ASP A 175 -3.71 -14.82 -9.94
N TYR A 176 -3.05 -14.20 -8.94
CA TYR A 176 -3.44 -14.20 -7.53
C TYR A 176 -3.71 -12.80 -6.98
N GLY A 177 -2.88 -11.82 -7.34
CA GLY A 177 -3.10 -10.40 -7.04
C GLY A 177 -4.22 -9.81 -7.88
N LEU A 178 -4.49 -10.42 -9.05
CA LEU A 178 -5.51 -10.01 -10.02
C LEU A 178 -5.34 -8.53 -10.38
N LEU A 179 -4.10 -8.16 -10.64
CA LEU A 179 -3.71 -6.82 -11.08
C LEU A 179 -3.85 -6.69 -12.58
N ASP A 180 -4.09 -5.45 -13.03
CA ASP A 180 -4.11 -5.07 -14.45
C ASP A 180 -2.72 -4.63 -14.91
N ILE A 181 -1.93 -4.02 -13.99
CA ILE A 181 -0.63 -3.42 -14.29
C ILE A 181 0.39 -3.82 -13.22
N LEU A 182 1.61 -4.17 -13.65
CA LEU A 182 2.68 -4.58 -12.72
C LEU A 182 4.06 -4.15 -13.23
N ALA A 183 4.95 -3.77 -12.30
CA ALA A 183 6.37 -3.59 -12.54
C ALA A 183 7.20 -4.20 -11.41
N HIS A 184 8.41 -4.66 -11.74
CA HIS A 184 9.41 -5.14 -10.78
C HIS A 184 10.44 -4.03 -10.49
N GLN A 185 10.86 -3.89 -9.23
CA GLN A 185 11.76 -2.83 -8.78
C GLN A 185 12.88 -3.37 -7.88
N GLY A 186 13.76 -4.20 -8.46
CA GLY A 186 14.99 -4.62 -7.78
C GLY A 186 15.96 -3.46 -7.60
N ASN A 187 16.79 -3.50 -6.55
CA ASN A 187 17.79 -2.46 -6.29
C ASN A 187 18.88 -2.46 -7.38
N ASP A 188 19.16 -1.31 -7.96
CA ASP A 188 20.12 -1.11 -9.05
C ASP A 188 21.51 -1.68 -8.77
N PHE A 189 21.98 -1.59 -7.52
CA PHE A 189 23.27 -2.08 -7.07
C PHE A 189 23.35 -3.61 -6.88
N GLN A 190 22.26 -4.33 -7.11
CA GLN A 190 22.20 -5.80 -7.09
C GLN A 190 21.81 -6.38 -8.47
N ILE A 191 21.29 -5.56 -9.37
CA ILE A 191 20.91 -5.99 -10.71
C ILE A 191 22.15 -6.12 -11.59
N THR A 192 22.52 -7.36 -11.95
CA THR A 192 23.56 -7.63 -12.96
C THR A 192 23.05 -7.25 -14.37
N ASP A 193 23.92 -7.21 -15.36
CA ASP A 193 23.49 -6.92 -16.74
C ASP A 193 22.60 -8.05 -17.27
N GLU A 194 22.92 -9.31 -16.94
CA GLU A 194 22.11 -10.48 -17.30
C GLU A 194 20.73 -10.43 -16.64
N PHE A 195 20.64 -10.03 -15.38
CA PHE A 195 19.33 -9.90 -14.71
C PHE A 195 18.54 -8.71 -15.26
N TRP A 196 19.20 -7.62 -15.68
CA TRP A 196 18.52 -6.53 -16.39
C TRP A 196 17.92 -6.97 -17.73
N GLU A 197 18.64 -7.78 -18.48
CA GLU A 197 18.11 -8.40 -19.71
C GLU A 197 16.91 -9.31 -19.39
N GLN A 198 16.98 -10.12 -18.33
CA GLN A 198 15.87 -10.95 -17.87
C GLN A 198 14.65 -10.13 -17.46
N ILE A 199 14.81 -9.04 -16.71
CA ILE A 199 13.71 -8.11 -16.34
C ILE A 199 13.00 -7.60 -17.61
N ASN A 200 13.76 -7.16 -18.61
CA ASN A 200 13.20 -6.70 -19.90
C ASN A 200 12.44 -7.83 -20.61
N GLN A 201 13.03 -9.03 -20.66
CA GLN A 201 12.41 -10.17 -21.33
C GLN A 201 11.12 -10.61 -20.63
N VAL A 202 11.14 -10.75 -19.30
CA VAL A 202 9.96 -11.15 -18.51
C VAL A 202 8.86 -10.08 -18.62
N ALA A 203 9.21 -8.79 -18.54
CA ALA A 203 8.25 -7.72 -18.74
C ALA A 203 7.60 -7.78 -20.14
N LYS A 204 8.36 -8.16 -21.16
CA LYS A 204 7.84 -8.37 -22.53
C LYS A 204 6.94 -9.59 -22.62
N ASP A 205 7.35 -10.72 -22.04
CA ASP A 205 6.63 -12.00 -22.16
C ASP A 205 5.28 -11.99 -21.42
N PHE A 206 5.19 -11.23 -20.31
CA PHE A 206 3.94 -11.07 -19.58
C PHE A 206 3.05 -9.96 -20.15
N TYR A 207 3.57 -9.05 -20.95
CA TYR A 207 2.78 -7.98 -21.56
C TYR A 207 1.75 -8.53 -22.54
N LYS A 208 0.48 -8.29 -22.26
CA LYS A 208 -0.64 -8.66 -23.12
C LYS A 208 -1.67 -7.52 -23.15
N PRO A 209 -1.69 -6.70 -24.21
CA PRO A 209 -2.65 -5.60 -24.34
C PRO A 209 -4.09 -6.06 -24.11
N GLY A 210 -4.87 -5.27 -23.38
CA GLY A 210 -6.24 -5.59 -23.00
C GLY A 210 -6.39 -6.61 -21.88
N VAL A 211 -5.27 -7.17 -21.34
CA VAL A 211 -5.31 -8.20 -20.30
C VAL A 211 -4.37 -7.89 -19.13
N PHE A 212 -3.11 -7.58 -19.42
CA PHE A 212 -2.11 -7.34 -18.38
C PHE A 212 -0.97 -6.48 -18.93
N VAL A 213 -0.71 -5.35 -18.29
CA VAL A 213 0.34 -4.40 -18.69
C VAL A 213 1.52 -4.48 -17.75
N THR A 214 2.72 -4.56 -18.32
CA THR A 214 3.97 -4.66 -17.57
C THR A 214 4.97 -3.63 -18.08
N PHE A 215 5.79 -3.08 -17.16
CA PHE A 215 6.86 -2.16 -17.48
C PHE A 215 8.20 -2.70 -16.96
N PRO A 216 9.29 -2.68 -17.76
CA PRO A 216 10.61 -2.91 -17.23
C PRO A 216 11.01 -1.76 -16.32
N GLY A 217 11.69 -2.07 -15.20
CA GLY A 217 12.07 -1.05 -14.23
C GLY A 217 13.09 -1.56 -13.20
N TYR A 218 13.58 -0.65 -12.39
CA TYR A 218 14.50 -0.91 -11.28
C TYR A 218 14.38 0.19 -10.23
N GLU A 219 14.74 -0.11 -8.99
CA GLU A 219 14.89 0.87 -7.93
C GLU A 219 16.30 1.45 -7.94
N TRP A 220 16.43 2.76 -8.24
CA TRP A 220 17.67 3.48 -8.01
C TRP A 220 17.78 3.82 -6.52
N SER A 221 18.76 3.21 -5.84
CA SER A 221 18.82 3.16 -4.39
C SER A 221 19.99 3.99 -3.85
N GLY A 222 19.96 5.29 -4.08
CA GLY A 222 20.93 6.22 -3.51
C GLY A 222 20.75 6.42 -2.01
N ASN A 223 21.83 6.72 -1.28
CA ASN A 223 21.68 7.19 0.10
C ASN A 223 20.88 8.52 0.11
N THR A 224 20.08 8.76 1.15
CA THR A 224 19.21 9.94 1.23
C THR A 224 19.92 11.27 0.91
N PRO A 225 21.12 11.59 1.44
CA PRO A 225 21.83 12.83 1.08
C PRO A 225 22.29 12.90 -0.38
N LEU A 226 22.28 11.78 -1.12
CA LEU A 226 22.61 11.69 -2.54
C LEU A 226 21.37 11.65 -3.44
N GLY A 227 20.17 11.64 -2.84
CA GLY A 227 18.89 11.65 -3.52
C GLY A 227 17.85 10.72 -2.89
N GLY A 228 18.24 9.62 -2.25
CA GLY A 228 17.32 8.63 -1.67
C GLY A 228 16.72 7.68 -2.73
N ASP A 229 15.77 6.86 -2.31
CA ASP A 229 15.24 5.79 -3.15
C ASP A 229 14.23 6.31 -4.18
N ARG A 230 14.33 5.81 -5.43
CA ARG A 230 13.45 6.15 -6.55
C ARG A 230 13.21 4.95 -7.45
N ASN A 231 11.95 4.70 -7.75
CA ASN A 231 11.56 3.70 -8.72
C ASN A 231 11.64 4.28 -10.13
N VAL A 232 12.41 3.61 -10.98
CA VAL A 232 12.62 3.99 -12.39
C VAL A 232 11.93 2.98 -13.28
N TYR A 233 11.19 3.46 -14.27
CA TYR A 233 10.46 2.65 -15.24
C TYR A 233 10.74 3.12 -16.64
N PHE A 234 10.54 2.22 -17.61
CA PHE A 234 10.59 2.54 -19.03
C PHE A 234 9.27 2.12 -19.70
N ALA A 235 8.75 2.97 -20.59
CA ALA A 235 7.52 2.67 -21.32
C ALA A 235 7.68 1.45 -22.27
N SER A 236 8.92 1.11 -22.64
CA SER A 236 9.26 -0.04 -23.48
C SER A 236 10.59 -0.67 -23.04
N GLU A 237 10.88 -1.87 -23.56
CA GLU A 237 12.16 -2.55 -23.37
C GLU A 237 13.31 -1.77 -24.02
N GLY A 238 14.54 -2.06 -23.56
CA GLY A 238 15.78 -1.50 -24.12
C GLY A 238 16.27 -0.22 -23.44
N GLY A 239 15.56 0.26 -22.41
CA GLY A 239 16.08 1.30 -21.53
C GLY A 239 17.36 0.84 -20.83
N LYS A 240 18.30 1.76 -20.62
CA LYS A 240 19.59 1.45 -19.97
C LYS A 240 19.50 1.67 -18.49
N ILE A 241 19.83 0.63 -17.72
CA ILE A 241 19.97 0.76 -16.26
C ILE A 241 21.13 1.70 -15.93
N THR A 242 20.91 2.58 -14.94
CA THR A 242 21.93 3.45 -14.37
C THR A 242 22.05 3.15 -12.87
N ARG A 243 23.27 3.19 -12.34
CA ARG A 243 23.59 2.62 -11.04
C ARG A 243 24.06 3.64 -10.02
N SER A 244 23.50 3.57 -8.81
CA SER A 244 23.94 4.34 -7.64
C SER A 244 25.25 3.79 -7.06
N SER A 245 25.46 2.47 -7.13
CA SER A 245 26.66 1.74 -6.68
C SER A 245 26.90 0.49 -7.52
N THR A 246 28.14 0.03 -7.56
CA THR A 246 28.57 -1.20 -8.22
C THR A 246 29.28 -2.17 -7.25
N ASP A 247 29.32 -1.84 -5.96
CA ASP A 247 30.15 -2.54 -4.97
C ASP A 247 29.73 -4.00 -4.74
N LEU A 248 28.46 -4.35 -5.03
CA LEU A 248 27.92 -5.71 -4.91
C LEU A 248 27.83 -6.45 -6.26
N LEU A 249 28.27 -5.85 -7.35
CA LEU A 249 28.14 -6.41 -8.69
C LEU A 249 29.44 -7.09 -9.15
N PRO A 250 29.44 -8.41 -9.41
CA PRO A 250 30.60 -9.11 -9.92
C PRO A 250 31.11 -8.52 -11.24
N GLY A 251 32.42 -8.31 -11.36
CA GLY A 251 33.04 -7.81 -12.59
C GLY A 251 32.82 -6.33 -12.90
N LYS A 252 32.07 -5.60 -12.08
CA LYS A 252 31.88 -4.15 -12.20
C LYS A 252 32.95 -3.38 -11.45
N THR A 253 33.22 -2.17 -11.90
CA THR A 253 34.19 -1.25 -11.30
C THR A 253 33.53 0.07 -10.91
N ALA A 254 34.23 0.93 -10.20
CA ALA A 254 33.74 2.27 -9.87
C ALA A 254 33.38 3.12 -11.12
N ALA A 255 33.98 2.80 -12.29
CA ALA A 255 33.65 3.47 -13.56
C ALA A 255 32.26 3.10 -14.11
N ASP A 256 31.72 1.96 -13.68
CA ASP A 256 30.36 1.52 -14.07
C ASP A 256 29.27 2.19 -13.23
N LYS A 257 29.66 2.90 -12.15
CA LYS A 257 28.78 3.74 -11.34
C LYS A 257 28.51 5.05 -12.06
N ASN A 258 27.42 5.12 -12.79
CA ASN A 258 27.13 6.25 -13.67
C ASN A 258 26.06 7.22 -13.15
N SER A 259 25.35 6.86 -12.05
CA SER A 259 24.36 7.73 -11.39
C SER A 259 24.59 7.80 -9.88
N PRO A 260 25.71 8.38 -9.41
CA PRO A 260 26.03 8.44 -7.98
C PRO A 260 25.11 9.35 -7.16
N THR A 261 24.33 10.21 -7.80
CA THR A 261 23.33 11.08 -7.18
C THR A 261 22.05 11.12 -8.02
N ALA A 262 20.94 11.55 -7.44
CA ALA A 262 19.67 11.72 -8.18
C ALA A 262 19.80 12.70 -9.34
N ALA A 263 20.64 13.74 -9.23
CA ALA A 263 20.90 14.66 -10.35
C ALA A 263 21.51 13.93 -11.56
N HIS A 264 22.51 13.06 -11.35
CA HIS A 264 23.05 12.23 -12.43
C HIS A 264 22.03 11.20 -12.95
N LEU A 265 21.18 10.68 -12.07
CA LEU A 265 20.08 9.81 -12.48
C LEU A 265 19.17 10.51 -13.47
N PHE A 266 18.68 11.70 -13.12
CA PHE A 266 17.77 12.46 -13.98
C PHE A 266 18.43 12.88 -15.29
N GLU A 267 19.71 13.31 -15.28
CA GLU A 267 20.48 13.61 -16.49
C GLU A 267 20.56 12.38 -17.43
N ASN A 268 20.89 11.23 -16.88
CA ASN A 268 20.97 9.98 -17.65
C ASN A 268 19.60 9.55 -18.19
N LEU A 269 18.53 9.66 -17.41
CA LEU A 269 17.20 9.30 -17.85
C LEU A 269 16.67 10.25 -18.92
N THR A 270 16.83 11.56 -18.75
CA THR A 270 16.38 12.54 -19.75
C THR A 270 17.13 12.44 -21.09
N SER A 271 18.34 11.85 -21.08
CA SER A 271 19.07 11.51 -22.32
C SER A 271 18.47 10.31 -23.07
N GLN A 272 17.66 9.46 -22.41
CA GLN A 272 17.08 8.22 -22.95
C GLN A 272 15.64 8.43 -23.48
N LYS A 273 15.38 9.49 -24.20
CA LYS A 273 14.02 9.90 -24.64
C LYS A 273 13.23 8.82 -25.37
N GLU A 274 13.91 7.98 -26.16
CA GLU A 274 13.26 6.92 -26.95
C GLU A 274 12.61 5.84 -26.07
N SER A 275 13.20 5.56 -24.89
CA SER A 275 12.67 4.57 -23.94
C SER A 275 11.61 5.16 -23.00
N ARG A 276 11.37 6.49 -23.07
CA ARG A 276 10.38 7.23 -22.28
C ARG A 276 10.41 6.86 -20.78
N PRO A 277 11.53 7.15 -20.08
CA PRO A 277 11.64 6.84 -18.66
C PRO A 277 10.72 7.70 -17.82
N PHE A 278 10.23 7.13 -16.72
CA PHE A 278 9.50 7.86 -15.68
C PHE A 278 9.90 7.35 -14.29
N VAL A 279 9.70 8.18 -13.29
CA VAL A 279 10.22 7.95 -11.93
C VAL A 279 9.14 8.22 -10.89
N PHE A 280 9.10 7.40 -9.85
CA PHE A 280 8.34 7.65 -8.63
C PHE A 280 9.29 7.75 -7.44
N ALA A 281 9.24 8.86 -6.70
CA ALA A 281 9.98 9.03 -5.46
C ALA A 281 9.29 8.26 -4.33
N HIS A 282 10.04 7.52 -3.52
CA HIS A 282 9.44 6.68 -2.47
C HIS A 282 10.25 6.65 -1.16
N VAL A 283 9.73 5.91 -0.19
CA VAL A 283 10.33 5.71 1.12
C VAL A 283 10.45 4.22 1.40
N GLY A 284 11.62 3.66 1.14
CA GLY A 284 11.99 2.31 1.50
C GLY A 284 12.94 2.28 2.70
N GLY A 285 14.06 1.59 2.54
CA GLY A 285 15.16 1.58 3.51
C GLY A 285 15.81 2.95 3.70
N ARG A 286 15.80 3.76 2.65
CA ARG A 286 16.15 5.18 2.61
C ARG A 286 14.92 5.94 2.16
N TYR A 287 14.86 7.23 2.36
CA TYR A 287 13.77 8.05 1.83
C TYR A 287 14.28 8.97 0.72
N ALA A 288 13.46 9.20 -0.28
CA ALA A 288 13.75 10.15 -1.33
C ALA A 288 13.99 11.55 -0.75
N ASP A 289 15.11 12.16 -1.10
CA ASP A 289 15.33 13.59 -0.85
C ASP A 289 14.64 14.39 -1.93
N ILE A 290 13.43 14.84 -1.62
CA ILE A 290 12.56 15.53 -2.58
C ILE A 290 13.11 16.92 -2.98
N ARG A 291 14.21 17.39 -2.38
CA ARG A 291 14.92 18.58 -2.87
C ARG A 291 15.54 18.36 -4.24
N MET A 292 15.84 17.09 -4.57
CA MET A 292 16.29 16.69 -5.89
C MET A 292 15.08 16.16 -6.66
N HIS A 293 14.61 16.94 -7.62
CA HIS A 293 13.42 16.65 -8.42
C HIS A 293 13.64 17.14 -9.85
N ASP A 294 13.20 16.34 -10.83
CA ASP A 294 13.13 16.74 -12.23
C ASP A 294 11.71 16.46 -12.77
N PRO A 295 10.90 17.51 -13.04
CA PRO A 295 9.52 17.35 -13.48
C PRO A 295 9.38 16.69 -14.86
N ALA A 296 10.47 16.56 -15.62
CA ALA A 296 10.44 15.89 -16.93
C ALA A 296 10.30 14.37 -16.80
N VAL A 297 10.72 13.79 -15.68
CA VAL A 297 10.73 12.33 -15.48
C VAL A 297 10.12 11.89 -14.14
N GLU A 298 10.21 12.69 -13.06
CA GLU A 298 9.67 12.33 -11.74
C GLU A 298 8.20 12.75 -11.64
N LEU A 299 7.30 11.79 -11.89
CA LEU A 299 5.87 12.07 -12.08
C LEU A 299 5.06 11.96 -10.79
N ALA A 300 5.52 11.18 -9.81
CA ALA A 300 4.73 10.86 -8.62
C ALA A 300 5.58 10.70 -7.37
N VAL A 301 4.89 10.79 -6.24
CA VAL A 301 5.38 10.43 -4.91
C VAL A 301 4.53 9.28 -4.37
N GLU A 302 5.19 8.24 -3.88
CA GLU A 302 4.57 7.10 -3.24
C GLU A 302 4.23 7.43 -1.78
N VAL A 303 2.93 7.64 -1.51
CA VAL A 303 2.44 8.05 -0.19
C VAL A 303 2.34 6.89 0.78
N HIS A 304 2.24 5.66 0.26
CA HIS A 304 2.02 4.48 1.10
C HIS A 304 2.58 3.21 0.45
N SER A 305 3.19 2.36 1.29
CA SER A 305 3.63 1.02 0.94
C SER A 305 3.60 0.10 2.16
N ALA A 306 4.09 -1.14 2.05
CA ALA A 306 4.29 -2.04 3.20
C ALA A 306 5.33 -1.51 4.22
N TRP A 307 6.07 -0.46 3.89
CA TRP A 307 7.00 0.22 4.79
C TRP A 307 6.33 1.29 5.64
N GLY A 308 5.12 1.74 5.29
CA GLY A 308 4.37 2.73 6.05
C GLY A 308 3.59 3.72 5.21
N THR A 309 3.15 4.81 5.85
CA THR A 309 2.43 5.93 5.22
C THR A 309 3.25 7.20 5.37
N PHE A 310 3.42 7.94 4.29
CA PHE A 310 4.40 9.01 4.15
C PHE A 310 3.77 10.30 3.63
N GLU A 311 2.65 10.73 4.22
CA GLU A 311 1.98 11.99 3.83
C GLU A 311 2.95 13.19 3.88
N TRP A 312 3.93 13.16 4.80
CA TRP A 312 4.98 14.20 4.90
C TRP A 312 5.82 14.37 3.63
N LEU A 313 6.02 13.29 2.83
CA LEU A 313 6.78 13.37 1.58
C LEU A 313 5.96 14.09 0.49
N VAL A 314 4.66 13.83 0.42
CA VAL A 314 3.70 14.53 -0.44
C VAL A 314 3.61 16.02 -0.04
N GLU A 315 3.49 16.29 1.26
CA GLU A 315 3.47 17.65 1.81
C GLU A 315 4.74 18.43 1.46
N GLU A 316 5.92 17.81 1.57
CA GLU A 316 7.18 18.42 1.21
C GLU A 316 7.29 18.74 -0.30
N ALA A 317 6.73 17.90 -1.17
CA ALA A 317 6.64 18.18 -2.61
C ALA A 317 5.76 19.41 -2.89
N PHE A 318 4.61 19.54 -2.23
CA PHE A 318 3.74 20.70 -2.37
C PHE A 318 4.36 21.97 -1.79
N GLN A 319 5.08 21.91 -0.67
CA GLN A 319 5.82 23.06 -0.12
C GLN A 319 6.85 23.61 -1.10
N ARG A 320 7.35 22.79 -2.02
CA ARG A 320 8.31 23.16 -3.05
C ARG A 320 7.65 23.59 -4.37
N GLY A 321 6.32 23.54 -4.44
CA GLY A 321 5.57 23.87 -5.65
C GLY A 321 5.69 22.80 -6.75
N TYR A 322 5.97 21.54 -6.40
CA TYR A 322 6.06 20.49 -7.40
C TYR A 322 4.68 19.98 -7.82
N ARG A 323 4.51 19.75 -9.12
CA ARG A 323 3.29 19.16 -9.69
C ARG A 323 3.47 17.67 -9.86
N ILE A 324 3.16 16.91 -8.80
CA ILE A 324 3.31 15.45 -8.73
C ILE A 324 1.95 14.76 -8.63
N GLY A 325 1.88 13.50 -9.07
CA GLY A 325 0.78 12.59 -8.71
C GLY A 325 1.03 11.91 -7.37
N ILE A 326 -0.02 11.35 -6.80
CA ILE A 326 0.06 10.59 -5.54
C ILE A 326 -0.23 9.12 -5.85
N CYS A 327 0.77 8.26 -5.71
CA CYS A 327 0.65 6.81 -5.90
C CYS A 327 0.89 6.04 -4.60
N ALA A 328 0.52 4.76 -4.60
CA ALA A 328 0.84 3.81 -3.54
C ALA A 328 1.09 2.43 -4.16
N ASN A 329 2.03 1.69 -3.62
CA ASN A 329 2.41 0.38 -4.12
C ASN A 329 2.77 -0.55 -2.95
N SER A 330 3.13 -1.80 -3.22
CA SER A 330 3.44 -2.71 -2.11
C SER A 330 4.82 -2.50 -1.51
N ASP A 331 5.84 -2.19 -2.30
CA ASP A 331 7.26 -2.32 -1.89
C ASP A 331 7.50 -3.67 -1.19
N GLY A 332 6.89 -4.70 -1.78
CA GLY A 332 6.82 -6.03 -1.19
C GLY A 332 8.06 -6.86 -1.52
N HIS A 333 8.68 -7.46 -0.48
CA HIS A 333 9.86 -8.33 -0.62
C HIS A 333 9.51 -9.83 -0.53
N LYS A 334 8.22 -10.18 -0.65
CA LYS A 334 7.74 -11.56 -0.43
C LYS A 334 7.03 -12.13 -1.66
N CYS A 335 7.28 -11.53 -2.83
CA CYS A 335 6.73 -11.97 -4.11
C CYS A 335 5.19 -12.04 -4.11
N ARG A 336 4.54 -10.99 -3.56
CA ARG A 336 3.08 -10.95 -3.37
C ARG A 336 2.48 -9.61 -3.78
N PRO A 337 2.71 -9.15 -5.03
CA PRO A 337 2.15 -7.90 -5.50
C PRO A 337 0.62 -7.94 -5.50
N GLY A 338 -0.01 -6.81 -5.16
CA GLY A 338 -1.46 -6.70 -5.11
C GLY A 338 -2.15 -7.35 -3.92
N ALA A 339 -1.42 -8.08 -3.09
CA ALA A 339 -1.94 -8.77 -1.91
C ALA A 339 -0.87 -8.86 -0.81
N SER A 340 -0.15 -7.77 -0.62
CA SER A 340 0.98 -7.71 0.32
C SER A 340 0.47 -7.45 1.74
N TYR A 341 0.22 -8.53 2.47
CA TYR A 341 -0.19 -8.48 3.86
C TYR A 341 0.98 -8.21 4.81
N PRO A 342 0.75 -7.49 5.92
CA PRO A 342 1.80 -7.13 6.87
C PRO A 342 2.46 -8.30 7.58
N GLY A 343 1.80 -9.44 7.68
CA GLY A 343 2.42 -10.68 8.18
C GLY A 343 3.63 -11.13 7.36
N ALA A 344 3.77 -10.65 6.12
CA ALA A 344 4.94 -10.83 5.27
C ALA A 344 5.92 -9.64 5.33
N SER A 345 5.62 -8.59 6.08
CA SER A 345 6.42 -7.38 6.27
C SER A 345 6.82 -7.22 7.73
N SER A 346 8.03 -6.72 7.99
CA SER A 346 8.49 -6.39 9.35
C SER A 346 7.95 -5.05 9.86
N PHE A 347 7.27 -4.26 9.04
CA PHE A 347 6.87 -2.90 9.38
C PHE A 347 5.39 -2.75 9.75
N GLY A 348 4.61 -3.81 9.70
CA GLY A 348 3.23 -3.82 10.17
C GLY A 348 2.26 -2.96 9.35
N SER A 349 2.53 -2.76 8.06
CA SER A 349 1.67 -2.02 7.14
C SER A 349 1.24 -2.90 5.97
N LEU A 350 0.02 -2.75 5.46
CA LEU A 350 -0.44 -3.34 4.20
C LEU A 350 0.32 -2.72 3.02
N GLY A 351 0.50 -3.47 1.95
CA GLY A 351 0.95 -2.92 0.68
C GLY A 351 -0.12 -2.04 0.04
N GLY A 352 0.30 -0.92 -0.55
CA GLY A 352 -0.58 -0.04 -1.29
C GLY A 352 -0.94 -0.55 -2.68
N LEU A 353 -1.92 0.11 -3.31
CA LEU A 353 -2.28 -0.03 -4.71
C LEU A 353 -2.46 1.34 -5.35
N THR A 354 -2.11 1.43 -6.63
CA THR A 354 -2.42 2.59 -7.47
C THR A 354 -3.57 2.22 -8.42
N CYS A 355 -4.61 3.03 -8.49
CA CYS A 355 -5.63 2.92 -9.53
C CYS A 355 -5.32 3.93 -10.63
N VAL A 356 -5.05 3.45 -11.84
CA VAL A 356 -4.74 4.26 -13.02
C VAL A 356 -5.99 4.44 -13.86
N LEU A 357 -6.35 5.68 -14.20
CA LEU A 357 -7.48 6.03 -15.05
C LEU A 357 -6.99 6.20 -16.48
N ALA A 358 -7.04 5.15 -17.29
CA ALA A 358 -6.53 5.13 -18.65
C ALA A 358 -7.61 4.84 -19.69
N SER A 359 -7.39 5.29 -20.94
CA SER A 359 -8.32 5.06 -22.06
C SER A 359 -8.34 3.62 -22.56
N GLY A 360 -7.32 2.84 -22.19
CA GLY A 360 -7.19 1.42 -22.56
C GLY A 360 -6.14 0.73 -21.70
N LEU A 361 -6.18 -0.61 -21.71
CA LEU A 361 -5.20 -1.43 -20.98
C LEU A 361 -4.06 -1.83 -21.91
N ASP A 362 -3.25 -0.86 -22.29
CA ASP A 362 -2.01 -1.01 -23.03
C ASP A 362 -0.95 -0.02 -22.51
N ARG A 363 0.33 -0.24 -22.86
CA ARG A 363 1.44 0.56 -22.33
C ARG A 363 1.32 2.04 -22.69
N GLU A 364 0.85 2.37 -23.88
CA GLU A 364 0.72 3.76 -24.33
C GLU A 364 -0.35 4.49 -23.53
N SER A 365 -1.55 3.92 -23.45
CA SER A 365 -2.68 4.50 -22.69
C SER A 365 -2.36 4.65 -21.20
N VAL A 366 -1.70 3.63 -20.62
CA VAL A 366 -1.27 3.68 -19.20
C VAL A 366 -0.16 4.73 -18.99
N PHE A 367 0.85 4.77 -19.87
CA PHE A 367 1.91 5.78 -19.79
C PHE A 367 1.36 7.20 -19.87
N GLU A 368 0.44 7.46 -20.82
CA GLU A 368 -0.20 8.77 -20.92
C GLU A 368 -0.97 9.15 -19.66
N ALA A 369 -1.71 8.19 -19.06
CA ALA A 369 -2.42 8.42 -17.81
C ALA A 369 -1.44 8.74 -16.66
N LEU A 370 -0.33 8.01 -16.56
CA LEU A 370 0.72 8.27 -15.57
C LEU A 370 1.35 9.65 -15.78
N TYR A 371 1.68 10.01 -17.00
CA TYR A 371 2.26 11.32 -17.34
C TYR A 371 1.32 12.48 -17.03
N LYS A 372 0.01 12.28 -17.23
CA LYS A 372 -1.04 13.24 -16.86
C LYS A 372 -1.44 13.17 -15.38
N ARG A 373 -0.86 12.25 -14.59
CA ARG A 373 -1.20 12.03 -13.17
C ARG A 373 -2.66 11.61 -12.95
N HIS A 374 -3.28 10.98 -13.93
CA HIS A 374 -4.65 10.45 -13.86
C HIS A 374 -4.65 9.13 -13.07
N PHE A 375 -4.37 9.20 -11.79
CA PHE A 375 -4.36 8.05 -10.88
C PHE A 375 -4.55 8.47 -9.43
N TYR A 376 -4.92 7.52 -8.59
CA TYR A 376 -5.03 7.71 -7.15
C TYR A 376 -4.43 6.53 -6.38
N ALA A 377 -4.04 6.81 -5.15
CA ALA A 377 -3.41 5.88 -4.23
C ALA A 377 -4.41 5.27 -3.25
N THR A 378 -4.19 4.02 -2.84
CA THR A 378 -4.94 3.38 -1.74
C THR A 378 -4.01 2.58 -0.82
N THR A 379 -4.47 2.30 0.38
CA THR A 379 -3.76 1.40 1.32
C THR A 379 -4.03 -0.09 1.05
N GLY A 380 -4.21 -0.47 -0.22
CA GLY A 380 -4.38 -1.85 -0.67
C GLY A 380 -5.82 -2.29 -0.91
N ASN A 381 -6.81 -1.49 -0.55
CA ASN A 381 -8.20 -1.72 -0.92
C ASN A 381 -8.52 -1.18 -2.32
N ARG A 382 -9.52 -1.77 -2.97
CA ARG A 382 -10.05 -1.27 -4.24
C ARG A 382 -11.33 -0.49 -3.95
N CYS A 383 -11.33 0.79 -4.32
CA CYS A 383 -12.45 1.72 -4.12
C CYS A 383 -12.68 2.55 -5.39
N VAL A 384 -13.78 3.27 -5.47
CA VAL A 384 -14.03 4.25 -6.53
C VAL A 384 -13.72 5.64 -5.97
N MET A 385 -13.02 6.46 -6.76
CA MET A 385 -12.72 7.85 -6.43
C MET A 385 -12.84 8.72 -7.67
N GLU A 386 -13.88 9.52 -7.71
CA GLU A 386 -14.09 10.52 -8.75
C GLU A 386 -13.93 11.91 -8.17
N VAL A 387 -13.04 12.68 -8.78
CA VAL A 387 -12.79 14.09 -8.43
C VAL A 387 -12.84 14.89 -9.72
N LYS A 388 -13.80 15.80 -9.83
CA LYS A 388 -13.97 16.67 -11.00
C LYS A 388 -14.02 18.12 -10.55
N LEU A 389 -13.21 18.96 -11.14
CA LEU A 389 -13.28 20.39 -11.01
C LEU A 389 -14.13 20.95 -12.16
N LEU A 390 -15.22 21.60 -11.83
CA LEU A 390 -16.03 22.35 -12.79
C LEU A 390 -15.62 23.82 -12.76
N VAL A 391 -15.37 24.37 -13.95
CA VAL A 391 -15.00 25.79 -14.16
C VAL A 391 -16.09 26.43 -15.00
N GLU A 392 -16.76 27.46 -14.44
CA GLU A 392 -17.73 28.28 -15.15
C GLU A 392 -17.04 29.57 -15.60
N GLU A 393 -16.87 29.76 -16.91
CA GLU A 393 -16.30 30.97 -17.49
C GLU A 393 -17.37 32.05 -17.71
N ASP A 394 -16.99 33.30 -17.51
CA ASP A 394 -17.89 34.44 -17.72
C ASP A 394 -18.32 34.54 -19.19
N GLY A 395 -19.64 34.52 -19.40
CA GLY A 395 -20.24 34.65 -20.74
C GLY A 395 -20.29 33.34 -21.54
N ASN A 396 -19.81 32.23 -21.00
CA ASN A 396 -19.92 30.90 -21.59
C ASN A 396 -21.04 30.12 -20.89
N THR A 397 -21.86 29.41 -21.66
CA THR A 397 -22.88 28.47 -21.12
C THR A 397 -22.32 27.05 -20.95
N GLU A 398 -21.09 26.81 -21.43
CA GLU A 398 -20.41 25.53 -21.29
C GLU A 398 -19.59 25.50 -19.98
N ILE A 399 -19.75 24.41 -19.24
CA ILE A 399 -18.98 24.14 -18.02
C ILE A 399 -17.84 23.20 -18.39
N ASN A 400 -16.60 23.67 -18.22
CA ASN A 400 -15.42 22.83 -18.41
C ASN A 400 -15.20 21.94 -17.19
N ALA A 401 -14.93 20.66 -17.42
CA ALA A 401 -14.68 19.67 -16.38
C ALA A 401 -13.25 19.12 -16.47
N TYR A 402 -12.52 19.21 -15.37
CA TYR A 402 -11.15 18.71 -15.22
C TYR A 402 -11.13 17.61 -14.16
N ILE A 403 -10.24 16.64 -14.31
CA ILE A 403 -10.12 15.52 -13.37
C ILE A 403 -8.80 15.57 -12.59
N MET A 404 -8.64 14.67 -11.62
CA MET A 404 -7.37 14.52 -10.90
C MET A 404 -6.18 14.39 -11.88
N GLY A 405 -5.09 15.11 -11.60
CA GLY A 405 -3.89 15.18 -12.43
C GLY A 405 -3.83 16.36 -13.38
N ASP A 406 -4.98 16.90 -13.78
CA ASP A 406 -5.04 18.04 -14.71
C ASP A 406 -4.47 19.32 -14.09
N VAL A 407 -3.95 20.18 -14.97
CA VAL A 407 -3.49 21.52 -14.65
C VAL A 407 -4.39 22.50 -15.38
N VAL A 408 -5.02 23.41 -14.66
CA VAL A 408 -5.98 24.36 -15.21
C VAL A 408 -5.65 25.77 -14.73
N GLU A 409 -5.48 26.70 -15.67
CA GLU A 409 -5.38 28.14 -15.39
C GLU A 409 -6.79 28.73 -15.31
N VAL A 410 -7.06 29.47 -14.25
CA VAL A 410 -8.36 30.07 -13.99
C VAL A 410 -8.21 31.56 -13.64
N ASP A 411 -9.15 32.37 -14.13
CA ASP A 411 -9.34 33.77 -13.79
C ASP A 411 -10.74 34.06 -13.22
N THR A 412 -11.48 33.00 -12.85
CA THR A 412 -12.82 33.02 -12.28
C THR A 412 -12.82 32.48 -10.86
N ASP A 413 -13.76 32.93 -10.04
CA ASP A 413 -14.06 32.39 -8.70
C ASP A 413 -15.21 31.37 -8.70
N ARG A 414 -15.80 31.10 -9.88
CA ARG A 414 -16.90 30.14 -10.03
C ARG A 414 -16.39 28.72 -10.28
N LEU A 415 -15.83 28.15 -9.24
CA LEU A 415 -15.22 26.83 -9.23
C LEU A 415 -15.98 25.88 -8.31
N HIS A 416 -16.31 24.71 -8.79
CA HIS A 416 -16.97 23.68 -8.03
C HIS A 416 -16.23 22.36 -8.07
N LEU A 417 -15.91 21.79 -6.91
CA LEU A 417 -15.33 20.46 -6.80
C LEU A 417 -16.43 19.43 -6.58
N LEU A 418 -16.67 18.60 -7.60
CA LEU A 418 -17.53 17.43 -7.49
C LEU A 418 -16.71 16.25 -7.03
N VAL A 419 -17.13 15.63 -5.94
CA VAL A 419 -16.50 14.44 -5.38
C VAL A 419 -17.53 13.35 -5.25
N ARG A 420 -17.18 12.15 -5.72
CA ARG A 420 -17.88 10.91 -5.44
C ARG A 420 -16.87 9.83 -5.06
N VAL A 421 -17.11 9.18 -3.93
CA VAL A 421 -16.29 8.07 -3.45
C VAL A 421 -17.16 6.87 -3.11
N VAL A 422 -16.68 5.66 -3.43
CA VAL A 422 -17.32 4.42 -3.02
C VAL A 422 -16.27 3.51 -2.39
N GLY A 423 -16.42 3.21 -1.12
CA GLY A 423 -15.51 2.39 -0.34
C GLY A 423 -15.81 0.89 -0.37
N SER A 424 -14.81 0.09 -0.15
CA SER A 424 -14.95 -1.34 0.19
C SER A 424 -15.55 -1.56 1.58
N ALA A 425 -15.43 -0.55 2.46
CA ALA A 425 -16.07 -0.45 3.77
C ALA A 425 -16.77 0.92 3.90
N PRO A 426 -17.60 1.14 4.93
CA PRO A 426 -18.30 2.42 5.12
C PRO A 426 -17.36 3.61 5.15
N ILE A 427 -17.76 4.69 4.48
CA ILE A 427 -16.99 5.95 4.42
C ILE A 427 -17.12 6.67 5.77
N GLU A 428 -15.99 6.92 6.41
CA GLU A 428 -15.96 7.71 7.63
C GLU A 428 -15.95 9.21 7.32
N ARG A 429 -15.02 9.62 6.47
CA ARG A 429 -14.88 11.02 6.04
C ARG A 429 -14.07 11.17 4.76
N VAL A 430 -14.24 12.31 4.14
CA VAL A 430 -13.44 12.79 3.01
C VAL A 430 -12.90 14.18 3.36
N GLU A 431 -11.59 14.31 3.40
CA GLU A 431 -10.90 15.59 3.59
C GLU A 431 -10.60 16.18 2.22
N VAL A 432 -11.06 17.41 1.96
CA VAL A 432 -10.64 18.20 0.78
C VAL A 432 -9.46 19.05 1.19
N ARG A 433 -8.37 18.95 0.45
CA ARG A 433 -7.10 19.58 0.79
C ARG A 433 -6.62 20.48 -0.36
N ASN A 434 -5.97 21.60 0.00
CA ASN A 434 -5.17 22.41 -0.89
C ASN A 434 -3.71 22.38 -0.38
N GLY A 435 -2.88 21.58 -1.01
CA GLY A 435 -1.53 21.31 -0.50
C GLY A 435 -1.56 20.76 0.92
N LEU A 436 -0.94 21.48 1.87
CA LEU A 436 -0.91 21.08 3.29
C LEU A 436 -2.20 21.41 4.07
N ARG A 437 -3.02 22.29 3.52
CA ARG A 437 -4.19 22.79 4.23
C ARG A 437 -5.41 21.93 3.97
N VAL A 438 -6.04 21.41 5.03
CA VAL A 438 -7.40 20.87 4.94
C VAL A 438 -8.37 22.03 4.77
N ILE A 439 -9.06 22.10 3.62
CA ILE A 439 -10.09 23.11 3.34
C ILE A 439 -11.34 22.78 4.14
N THR A 440 -11.78 21.53 4.07
CA THR A 440 -12.96 21.02 4.76
C THR A 440 -12.90 19.52 4.94
N THR A 441 -13.64 19.03 5.94
CA THR A 441 -13.88 17.60 6.18
C THR A 441 -15.36 17.32 6.01
N MET A 442 -15.69 16.49 5.03
CA MET A 442 -17.05 16.07 4.73
C MET A 442 -17.31 14.66 5.27
N ARG A 443 -18.50 14.43 5.82
CA ARG A 443 -18.91 13.14 6.39
C ARG A 443 -20.32 12.78 5.92
N PRO A 444 -20.65 11.49 5.76
CA PRO A 444 -22.02 11.05 5.44
C PRO A 444 -22.97 11.09 6.65
N TYR A 445 -22.50 11.57 7.80
CA TYR A 445 -23.26 11.70 9.06
C TYR A 445 -22.86 12.98 9.81
N GLY A 446 -23.70 13.41 10.73
CA GLY A 446 -23.52 14.61 11.54
C GLY A 446 -23.38 14.32 13.05
N ALA A 447 -23.28 15.39 13.82
CA ALA A 447 -23.16 15.30 15.29
C ALA A 447 -24.40 14.67 15.98
N ASP A 448 -25.57 14.81 15.35
CA ASP A 448 -26.83 14.27 15.87
C ASP A 448 -26.96 12.75 15.66
N ASP A 449 -26.19 12.17 14.75
CA ASP A 449 -26.17 10.74 14.44
C ASP A 449 -25.26 9.93 15.39
N LEU A 450 -24.46 10.61 16.22
CA LEU A 450 -23.46 9.98 17.09
C LEU A 450 -24.09 9.07 18.15
N GLY A 451 -23.69 7.81 18.13
CA GLY A 451 -24.22 6.75 18.97
C GLY A 451 -23.29 6.35 20.14
N ARG A 452 -23.27 5.04 20.44
CA ARG A 452 -22.49 4.41 21.52
C ARG A 452 -21.08 4.01 21.09
N ARG A 453 -20.75 4.18 19.79
CA ARG A 453 -19.45 3.77 19.26
C ARG A 453 -18.42 4.87 19.45
N VAL A 454 -17.25 4.46 19.96
CA VAL A 454 -16.08 5.33 20.16
C VAL A 454 -14.91 4.73 19.38
N LYS A 455 -14.35 5.52 18.49
CA LYS A 455 -13.12 5.16 17.76
C LYS A 455 -11.92 5.77 18.46
N ILE A 456 -10.96 4.92 18.78
CA ILE A 456 -9.65 5.30 19.33
C ILE A 456 -8.62 4.86 18.32
N VAL A 457 -7.78 5.78 17.85
CA VAL A 457 -6.71 5.49 16.93
C VAL A 457 -5.39 6.08 17.41
N TRP A 458 -4.32 5.42 17.10
CA TRP A 458 -2.95 5.91 17.26
C TRP A 458 -2.25 5.84 15.91
N SER A 459 -1.35 6.79 15.67
CA SER A 459 -0.76 6.99 14.35
C SER A 459 0.65 7.53 14.42
N GLY A 460 1.28 7.63 13.25
CA GLY A 460 2.53 8.32 13.04
C GLY A 460 3.76 7.43 13.06
N ALA A 461 4.91 8.07 12.96
CA ALA A 461 6.22 7.45 12.91
C ALA A 461 7.21 8.14 13.85
N GLU A 462 8.25 7.42 14.28
CA GLU A 462 9.30 7.99 15.15
C GLU A 462 10.16 8.99 14.37
N VAL A 463 10.64 8.58 13.19
CA VAL A 463 11.50 9.35 12.29
C VAL A 463 11.20 9.01 10.81
N ARG A 464 11.79 9.76 9.87
CA ARG A 464 11.66 9.51 8.41
C ARG A 464 12.41 8.26 7.93
N GLY A 465 13.48 7.87 8.61
CA GLY A 465 14.38 6.78 8.21
C GLY A 465 13.93 5.38 8.65
N ARG A 466 14.87 4.43 8.72
CA ARG A 466 14.60 3.02 9.05
C ARG A 466 13.98 2.81 10.43
N ASP A 467 14.39 3.59 11.43
CA ASP A 467 13.89 3.48 12.82
C ASP A 467 12.55 4.21 13.00
N ARG A 468 11.69 4.19 11.96
CA ARG A 468 10.40 4.89 11.94
C ARG A 468 9.31 4.23 12.78
N MET A 469 9.47 2.97 13.15
CA MET A 469 8.46 2.19 13.83
C MET A 469 8.19 2.71 15.24
N VAL A 470 6.93 2.98 15.53
CA VAL A 470 6.42 3.31 16.87
C VAL A 470 5.73 2.09 17.45
N ARG A 471 6.09 1.72 18.66
CA ARG A 471 5.39 0.68 19.44
C ARG A 471 4.33 1.33 20.31
N TRP A 472 3.11 0.84 20.19
CA TRP A 472 1.93 1.30 20.91
C TRP A 472 1.39 0.24 21.89
N ASP A 473 2.27 -0.69 22.33
CA ASP A 473 1.87 -1.73 23.28
C ASP A 473 1.23 -1.08 24.51
N GLY A 474 0.08 -1.59 24.93
CA GLY A 474 -0.69 -0.98 26.01
C GLY A 474 -2.10 -1.55 26.14
N GLY A 475 -2.99 -0.74 26.69
CA GLY A 475 -4.39 -1.11 26.87
C GLY A 475 -5.29 0.10 27.10
N LEU A 476 -6.56 -0.19 27.26
CA LEU A 476 -7.52 0.80 27.70
C LEU A 476 -8.44 0.22 28.78
N ARG A 477 -8.98 1.12 29.62
CA ARG A 477 -10.02 0.82 30.58
C ARG A 477 -11.16 1.82 30.48
N VAL A 478 -12.38 1.35 30.64
CA VAL A 478 -13.57 2.18 30.71
C VAL A 478 -14.12 2.16 32.15
N GLN A 479 -14.13 3.31 32.81
CA GLN A 479 -14.72 3.45 34.15
C GLN A 479 -16.15 3.96 34.05
N GLY A 480 -17.07 3.39 34.82
CA GLY A 480 -18.48 3.82 34.85
C GLY A 480 -19.30 3.46 33.61
N ASN A 481 -18.79 2.53 32.77
CA ASN A 481 -19.47 1.99 31.61
C ASN A 481 -18.94 0.59 31.32
N SER A 482 -19.51 -0.10 30.31
CA SER A 482 -19.07 -1.43 29.83
C SER A 482 -18.83 -1.42 28.33
N ILE A 483 -17.88 -2.23 27.89
CA ILE A 483 -17.56 -2.49 26.48
C ILE A 483 -18.39 -3.68 26.02
N MET A 484 -19.31 -3.44 25.09
CA MET A 484 -20.17 -4.48 24.52
C MET A 484 -19.51 -5.19 23.34
N ASP A 485 -18.63 -4.47 22.60
CA ASP A 485 -17.89 -4.99 21.45
C ASP A 485 -16.66 -4.13 21.19
N ALA A 486 -15.61 -4.75 20.60
CA ALA A 486 -14.37 -4.09 20.23
C ALA A 486 -13.84 -4.61 18.90
N VAL A 487 -13.81 -3.74 17.90
CA VAL A 487 -13.34 -4.08 16.54
C VAL A 487 -11.95 -3.49 16.33
N PRO A 488 -10.91 -4.31 16.08
CA PRO A 488 -9.56 -3.82 15.81
C PRO A 488 -9.47 -3.14 14.45
N ILE A 489 -8.61 -2.14 14.35
CA ILE A 489 -8.27 -1.43 13.12
C ILE A 489 -6.78 -1.64 12.84
N ASN A 490 -6.46 -2.20 11.67
CA ASN A 490 -5.07 -2.41 11.25
C ASN A 490 -4.21 -3.22 12.24
N PHE A 491 -4.82 -4.25 12.86
CA PHE A 491 -4.11 -5.25 13.66
C PHE A 491 -3.66 -6.38 12.74
N TRP A 492 -2.50 -6.22 12.16
CA TRP A 492 -2.03 -7.08 11.07
C TRP A 492 -1.32 -8.36 11.51
N ASN A 493 -0.92 -8.46 12.76
CA ASN A 493 -0.25 -9.64 13.26
C ASN A 493 -1.25 -10.58 13.95
N PRO A 494 -1.64 -11.69 13.31
CA PRO A 494 -2.58 -12.64 13.91
C PRO A 494 -2.07 -13.30 15.21
N ASP A 495 -0.75 -13.27 15.46
CA ASP A 495 -0.16 -13.77 16.71
C ASP A 495 -0.24 -12.73 17.86
N GLN A 496 -0.71 -11.53 17.58
CA GLN A 496 -0.88 -10.43 18.54
C GLN A 496 -2.27 -9.77 18.34
N PRO A 497 -3.37 -10.52 18.58
CA PRO A 497 -4.71 -9.97 18.43
C PRO A 497 -5.01 -8.92 19.52
N LEU A 498 -6.08 -8.15 19.30
CA LEU A 498 -6.69 -7.37 20.35
C LEU A 498 -7.27 -8.32 21.42
N GLU A 499 -6.93 -8.12 22.68
CA GLU A 499 -7.39 -8.95 23.78
C GLU A 499 -8.43 -8.19 24.62
N MET A 500 -9.61 -8.78 24.81
CA MET A 500 -10.63 -8.27 25.71
C MET A 500 -10.47 -8.91 27.08
N ILE A 501 -10.28 -8.08 28.12
CA ILE A 501 -10.09 -8.48 29.52
C ILE A 501 -11.35 -8.13 30.31
N GLY A 502 -12.31 -9.06 30.33
CA GLY A 502 -13.64 -8.79 30.89
C GLY A 502 -14.44 -7.80 30.04
N ASP A 503 -15.32 -7.02 30.68
CA ASP A 503 -16.24 -6.09 30.00
C ASP A 503 -15.79 -4.61 30.05
N ARG A 504 -14.57 -4.34 30.54
CA ARG A 504 -14.10 -2.97 30.78
C ARG A 504 -12.67 -2.70 30.35
N GLU A 505 -11.93 -3.70 29.96
CA GLU A 505 -10.51 -3.55 29.67
C GLU A 505 -10.14 -4.24 28.35
N LEU A 506 -9.25 -3.60 27.62
CA LEU A 506 -8.58 -4.18 26.44
C LEU A 506 -7.07 -4.10 26.61
N ALA A 507 -6.36 -5.05 26.01
CA ALA A 507 -4.91 -5.00 25.88
C ALA A 507 -4.49 -5.31 24.45
N TRP A 508 -3.35 -4.77 24.04
CA TRP A 508 -2.83 -4.98 22.70
C TRP A 508 -1.31 -4.83 22.60
N LYS A 509 -0.78 -5.40 21.53
CA LYS A 509 0.54 -5.05 20.99
C LYS A 509 0.33 -4.52 19.58
N SER A 510 0.79 -3.31 19.32
CA SER A 510 0.56 -2.63 18.04
C SER A 510 1.76 -1.80 17.64
N VAL A 511 1.94 -1.64 16.33
CA VAL A 511 3.00 -0.81 15.73
C VAL A 511 2.41 0.07 14.63
N THR A 512 2.99 1.26 14.45
CA THR A 512 2.74 2.11 13.29
C THR A 512 4.06 2.57 12.66
N THR A 513 4.00 2.89 11.37
CA THR A 513 5.12 3.42 10.59
C THR A 513 4.65 4.61 9.73
N GLY A 514 3.91 5.54 10.35
CA GLY A 514 3.26 6.68 9.69
C GLY A 514 1.78 6.48 9.42
N GLY A 515 1.31 5.23 9.36
CA GLY A 515 -0.11 4.89 9.22
C GLY A 515 -0.87 4.92 10.53
N VAL A 516 -2.06 4.35 10.50
CA VAL A 516 -3.05 4.32 11.62
C VAL A 516 -3.26 2.89 12.10
N SER A 517 -3.36 2.70 13.41
CA SER A 517 -3.91 1.49 14.03
C SER A 517 -4.88 1.92 15.15
N GLY A 518 -5.76 1.05 15.62
CA GLY A 518 -6.72 1.46 16.63
C GLY A 518 -7.80 0.45 16.94
N VAL A 519 -8.85 0.92 17.62
CA VAL A 519 -10.02 0.11 17.99
C VAL A 519 -11.30 0.93 17.90
N ILE A 520 -12.40 0.30 17.49
CA ILE A 520 -13.75 0.83 17.61
C ILE A 520 -14.43 0.08 18.75
N LEU A 521 -14.80 0.81 19.82
CA LEU A 521 -15.58 0.29 20.92
C LEU A 521 -17.07 0.50 20.65
N THR A 522 -17.89 -0.46 21.03
CA THR A 522 -19.33 -0.25 21.25
C THR A 522 -19.57 -0.27 22.76
N LEU A 523 -20.01 0.85 23.33
CA LEU A 523 -20.26 1.01 24.74
C LEU A 523 -21.72 0.67 25.10
N GLU A 524 -21.98 0.27 26.34
CA GLU A 524 -23.35 0.05 26.84
C GLU A 524 -24.15 1.36 26.86
N ILE A 525 -23.52 2.45 27.35
CA ILE A 525 -24.15 3.78 27.49
C ILE A 525 -23.34 4.81 26.68
N ALA A 526 -24.02 5.56 25.81
CA ALA A 526 -23.40 6.43 24.82
C ALA A 526 -22.50 7.54 25.38
N LYS A 527 -22.84 8.14 26.53
CA LYS A 527 -22.17 9.34 27.07
C LYS A 527 -21.79 9.21 28.55
N SER A 528 -21.58 7.98 29.02
CA SER A 528 -21.26 7.73 30.42
C SER A 528 -19.85 7.18 30.57
N GLY A 529 -19.20 7.59 31.64
CA GLY A 529 -17.91 7.05 32.07
C GLY A 529 -16.69 7.79 31.53
N THR A 530 -15.54 7.30 31.95
CA THR A 530 -14.22 7.81 31.63
C THR A 530 -13.45 6.77 30.87
N LEU A 531 -12.76 7.18 29.84
CA LEU A 531 -11.85 6.37 29.03
C LEU A 531 -10.42 6.65 29.48
N GLU A 532 -9.71 5.62 29.91
CA GLU A 532 -8.29 5.63 30.23
C GLU A 532 -7.54 4.81 29.17
N ILE A 533 -6.55 5.41 28.52
CA ILE A 533 -5.71 4.76 27.51
C ILE A 533 -4.27 4.84 28.01
N ASP A 534 -3.63 3.69 28.19
CA ASP A 534 -2.25 3.58 28.66
C ASP A 534 -1.42 2.84 27.61
N THR A 535 -0.45 3.53 27.04
CA THR A 535 0.45 2.98 26.02
C THR A 535 1.90 3.28 26.37
N LEU A 536 2.85 2.60 25.70
CA LEU A 536 4.27 2.93 25.82
C LEU A 536 4.60 4.38 25.47
N GLN A 537 3.71 5.08 24.75
CA GLN A 537 3.95 6.45 24.29
C GLN A 537 3.37 7.50 25.23
N GLN A 538 2.17 7.26 25.74
CA GLN A 538 1.46 8.23 26.58
C GLN A 538 0.29 7.58 27.32
N TYR A 539 0.02 8.10 28.53
CA TYR A 539 -1.24 7.91 29.25
C TYR A 539 -2.21 9.04 28.92
N VAL A 540 -3.45 8.68 28.64
CA VAL A 540 -4.54 9.60 28.29
C VAL A 540 -5.78 9.24 29.09
N GLU A 541 -6.45 10.25 29.64
CA GLU A 541 -7.74 10.13 30.30
C GLU A 541 -8.73 11.14 29.72
N CYS A 542 -9.95 10.73 29.44
CA CYS A 542 -10.99 11.65 29.02
C CYS A 542 -12.40 11.14 29.33
N GLU A 543 -13.29 12.08 29.66
CA GLU A 543 -14.71 11.82 29.79
C GLU A 543 -15.31 11.45 28.42
N ILE A 544 -16.02 10.32 28.34
CA ILE A 544 -16.67 9.85 27.09
C ILE A 544 -17.69 10.89 26.60
N ALA A 545 -18.38 11.58 27.51
CA ALA A 545 -19.32 12.65 27.18
C ALA A 545 -18.66 13.86 26.48
N SER A 546 -17.34 14.05 26.61
CA SER A 546 -16.58 15.13 25.96
C SER A 546 -16.16 14.81 24.53
N LEU A 547 -16.34 13.56 24.07
CA LEU A 547 -16.03 13.13 22.73
C LEU A 547 -17.19 13.50 21.78
N GLY A 548 -16.83 14.04 20.63
CA GLY A 548 -17.77 14.46 19.59
C GLY A 548 -17.44 13.88 18.21
N LEU A 549 -17.89 14.59 17.20
CA LEU A 549 -17.62 14.28 15.80
C LEU A 549 -16.15 14.52 15.44
N GLU A 550 -15.58 15.63 15.94
CA GLU A 550 -14.19 15.97 15.71
C GLU A 550 -13.28 15.22 16.69
N PRO A 551 -12.14 14.70 16.20
CA PRO A 551 -11.19 13.99 17.04
C PRO A 551 -10.64 14.87 18.18
N LYS A 552 -10.63 14.33 19.38
CA LYS A 552 -9.79 14.84 20.45
C LYS A 552 -8.40 14.23 20.27
N VAL A 553 -7.38 15.08 20.18
CA VAL A 553 -6.02 14.70 19.75
C VAL A 553 -5.03 14.91 20.91
N TRP A 554 -4.19 13.91 21.15
CA TRP A 554 -3.07 13.97 22.10
C TRP A 554 -1.77 13.65 21.33
N GLY A 555 -0.96 14.68 21.11
CA GLY A 555 0.31 14.57 20.42
C GLY A 555 1.38 13.87 21.27
N CYS A 556 2.10 12.94 20.65
CA CYS A 556 3.19 12.16 21.27
C CYS A 556 4.57 12.48 20.69
N GLY A 557 4.69 13.56 19.91
CA GLY A 557 5.94 13.95 19.21
C GLY A 557 6.15 13.21 17.91
N GLY A 558 7.40 12.98 17.50
CA GLY A 558 7.75 12.28 16.26
C GLY A 558 7.18 12.93 15.01
N LEU A 559 6.89 12.11 13.98
CA LEU A 559 6.21 12.51 12.75
C LEU A 559 4.72 12.17 12.87
N GLN A 560 3.89 13.16 13.25
CA GLN A 560 2.44 13.02 13.46
C GLN A 560 2.09 11.85 14.40
N LYS A 561 2.95 11.63 15.40
CA LYS A 561 2.74 10.59 16.40
C LYS A 561 1.73 11.11 17.42
N GLU A 562 0.53 10.49 17.45
CA GLU A 562 -0.59 10.96 18.25
C GLU A 562 -1.60 9.86 18.57
N ILE A 563 -2.40 10.09 19.61
CA ILE A 563 -3.61 9.33 19.93
C ILE A 563 -4.80 10.22 19.62
N GLN A 564 -5.84 9.67 19.02
CA GLN A 564 -7.11 10.34 18.75
C GLN A 564 -8.27 9.53 19.32
N ALA A 565 -9.30 10.22 19.83
CA ALA A 565 -10.57 9.60 20.21
C ALA A 565 -11.75 10.47 19.77
N TYR A 566 -12.77 9.84 19.20
CA TYR A 566 -13.99 10.48 18.73
C TYR A 566 -15.14 9.49 18.63
N ARG A 567 -16.36 9.99 18.44
CA ARG A 567 -17.57 9.17 18.40
C ARG A 567 -18.03 8.90 16.98
N LEU A 568 -18.64 7.75 16.80
CA LEU A 568 -19.25 7.31 15.54
C LEU A 568 -20.76 7.07 15.75
N PRO A 569 -21.55 7.05 14.64
CA PRO A 569 -22.91 6.54 14.66
C PRO A 569 -23.00 5.08 15.14
N ASP A 570 -24.13 4.67 15.73
CA ASP A 570 -24.35 3.26 16.12
C ASP A 570 -24.27 2.31 14.93
N ARG A 571 -24.72 2.79 13.76
CA ARG A 571 -24.61 2.10 12.48
C ARG A 571 -24.11 3.07 11.42
N GLN A 572 -23.13 2.63 10.66
CA GLN A 572 -22.67 3.33 9.48
C GLN A 572 -22.63 2.33 8.32
N GLU A 573 -23.50 2.55 7.35
CA GLU A 573 -23.70 1.67 6.20
C GLU A 573 -23.43 2.39 4.86
N SER A 574 -23.04 3.68 4.92
CA SER A 574 -22.79 4.49 3.73
C SER A 574 -21.46 4.12 3.09
N HIS A 575 -21.49 3.20 2.14
CA HIS A 575 -20.32 2.88 1.32
C HIS A 575 -20.09 3.90 0.22
N GLU A 576 -21.11 4.68 -0.16
CA GLU A 576 -21.03 5.73 -1.17
C GLU A 576 -21.29 7.09 -0.55
N PHE A 577 -20.48 8.08 -0.95
CA PHE A 577 -20.65 9.46 -0.50
C PHE A 577 -20.28 10.43 -1.62
N SER A 578 -21.13 11.42 -1.85
CA SER A 578 -20.96 12.42 -2.90
C SER A 578 -21.29 13.82 -2.38
N PHE A 579 -20.56 14.81 -2.86
CA PHE A 579 -20.84 16.21 -2.56
C PHE A 579 -20.34 17.13 -3.66
N ASN A 580 -20.89 18.35 -3.67
CA ASN A 580 -20.44 19.47 -4.49
C ASN A 580 -19.95 20.59 -3.56
N LEU A 581 -18.69 21.00 -3.71
CA LEU A 581 -18.06 22.02 -2.89
C LEU A 581 -17.64 23.22 -3.74
N PRO A 582 -18.20 24.43 -3.50
CA PRO A 582 -17.66 25.66 -4.07
C PRO A 582 -16.24 25.92 -3.55
N LEU A 583 -15.28 26.13 -4.44
CA LEU A 583 -13.89 26.48 -4.08
C LEU A 583 -13.73 28.00 -4.03
N THR A 584 -13.75 28.58 -2.84
CA THR A 584 -13.73 30.04 -2.64
C THR A 584 -12.45 30.58 -2.04
N ALA A 585 -11.52 29.70 -1.61
CA ALA A 585 -10.32 30.10 -0.86
C ALA A 585 -9.03 29.63 -1.54
N LEU A 586 -8.86 30.01 -2.82
CA LEU A 586 -7.62 29.78 -3.56
C LEU A 586 -6.64 30.92 -3.31
N HIS A 587 -5.34 30.63 -3.44
CA HIS A 587 -4.29 31.64 -3.41
C HIS A 587 -3.69 31.81 -4.81
N MET A 588 -3.01 32.93 -5.03
CA MET A 588 -2.30 33.18 -6.28
C MET A 588 -1.26 32.11 -6.56
N GLY A 589 -1.19 31.63 -7.81
CA GLY A 589 -0.33 30.54 -8.24
C GLY A 589 -0.98 29.16 -8.08
N ASP A 590 -0.18 28.12 -7.91
CA ASP A 590 -0.62 26.71 -7.87
C ASP A 590 -1.38 26.37 -6.61
N ASN A 591 -2.59 25.85 -6.78
CA ASN A 591 -3.42 25.26 -5.73
C ASN A 591 -3.61 23.76 -6.04
N PRO A 592 -2.83 22.86 -5.43
CA PRO A 592 -2.99 21.42 -5.59
C PRO A 592 -4.21 20.93 -4.77
N ILE A 593 -5.37 20.87 -5.42
CA ILE A 593 -6.62 20.44 -4.81
C ILE A 593 -6.75 18.93 -4.92
N TYR A 594 -6.80 18.23 -3.79
CA TYR A 594 -6.96 16.77 -3.75
C TYR A 594 -7.82 16.33 -2.57
N ILE A 595 -8.23 15.08 -2.59
CA ILE A 595 -8.99 14.50 -1.49
C ILE A 595 -8.23 13.36 -0.82
N CYS A 596 -8.45 13.22 0.49
CA CYS A 596 -8.06 12.04 1.27
C CYS A 596 -9.34 11.42 1.84
N MET A 597 -9.70 10.22 1.36
CA MET A 597 -10.80 9.43 1.87
C MET A 597 -10.30 8.53 3.00
N ARG A 598 -11.08 8.42 4.08
CA ARG A 598 -10.86 7.46 5.16
C ARG A 598 -12.11 6.60 5.32
N GLN A 599 -11.91 5.30 5.38
CA GLN A 599 -12.97 4.33 5.69
C GLN A 599 -12.95 3.97 7.17
N GLU A 600 -14.05 3.46 7.66
CA GLU A 600 -14.19 3.10 9.08
C GLU A 600 -13.24 1.98 9.52
N ASP A 601 -12.92 1.05 8.62
CA ASP A 601 -11.97 -0.04 8.81
C ASP A 601 -10.49 0.37 8.83
N GLY A 602 -10.20 1.67 8.60
CA GLY A 602 -8.87 2.24 8.61
C GLY A 602 -8.19 2.31 7.24
N HIS A 603 -8.82 1.80 6.18
CA HIS A 603 -8.31 2.02 4.83
C HIS A 603 -8.41 3.48 4.42
N MET A 604 -7.44 3.92 3.61
CA MET A 604 -7.32 5.28 3.12
C MET A 604 -7.11 5.29 1.60
N ALA A 605 -7.49 6.40 0.98
CA ALA A 605 -7.17 6.67 -0.42
C ALA A 605 -6.91 8.16 -0.65
N TRP A 606 -6.00 8.50 -1.58
CA TRP A 606 -5.60 9.86 -1.93
C TRP A 606 -5.69 10.04 -3.45
N SER A 607 -6.46 11.04 -3.91
CA SER A 607 -6.43 11.40 -5.33
C SER A 607 -5.13 12.13 -5.67
N SER A 608 -4.65 12.01 -6.91
CA SER A 608 -3.74 13.01 -7.44
C SER A 608 -4.44 14.38 -7.48
N PRO A 609 -3.70 15.50 -7.30
CA PRO A 609 -4.31 16.83 -7.31
C PRO A 609 -4.86 17.24 -8.68
N VAL A 610 -5.95 18.00 -8.69
CA VAL A 610 -6.20 18.96 -9.76
C VAL A 610 -5.42 20.23 -9.40
N TYR A 611 -4.51 20.64 -10.27
CA TYR A 611 -3.69 21.84 -10.07
C TYR A 611 -4.43 23.06 -10.61
N VAL A 612 -5.03 23.85 -9.72
CA VAL A 612 -5.74 25.07 -10.07
C VAL A 612 -4.76 26.23 -9.97
N VAL A 613 -4.40 26.81 -11.11
CA VAL A 613 -3.47 27.94 -11.20
C VAL A 613 -4.29 29.22 -11.28
N GLN A 614 -4.26 30.00 -10.20
CA GLN A 614 -4.92 31.31 -10.16
C GLN A 614 -3.95 32.38 -10.59
N GLY A 615 -4.32 33.10 -11.67
CA GLY A 615 -3.55 34.19 -12.28
C GLY A 615 -3.67 35.52 -11.53
#